data_1fb69745d73eb8ec733475c762937e4a
#
_entry.id   1fb69745d73eb8ec733475c762937e4a
#
_cell.length_a   1.000
_cell.length_b   1.000
_cell.length_c   1.000
_cell.angle_alpha   90.00
_cell.angle_beta   90.00
_cell.angle_gamma   90.00
#
_symmetry.space_group_name_H-M   'P 1'
#
loop_
_entity.id
_entity.type
_entity.pdbx_description
1 polymer ?
#
loop_
_entity_poly.entity_id
_entity_poly.type
_entity_poly.pdbx_seq_one_letter_code
_entity_poly.pdbx_strand_id
1 'polypeptide(L)'
;MCGIWALFGVSTESISYTDSTFAKIRHRGPDAWKIQYDNKVKCACLGFVRLTIIDNVYGMQPMTLHDYPHLTLLCNGELYNYRRLEEQYKLKYETRCDVECIIHLLATRGVEFCVQHLDGVFAFVLVDSKAQRVYVGRDPFGVRPLFRLSSDVGIVGFSSEAKGLMDLSSKMNGGRWKVEQFPPGHFAEYQLNKDGTATLLREQRYYTIGTPPAFQTLVPYSELNEVDTHANIRKLLTSAVQKRLMAERRIGCFLSGGLDSSLVSALLVKLAKEANIPYKIQSFAIGMGESPDILAARRVAQHIGSEHHEVSFSPEDVSQVLDDVIVSLETADITTVRASVGMFLISRYVKTHTNTTVLFSGEGADELAQGYIYFRDAPNSAEAHQESLRLLGDIHKYDGLRADRTTAAHSLELRVPFLDLQWTQYYLSLPAELRQPQMGVEKHLLRSAFNNTGLLPDNILWRHKEAFSDGVASIKKSLFQVIQDIVEDKVSDEALKQAATRFPHCTPTTKEAFYYREIFEKHYGGQAEWLMPYFWMPKWIDVTDPSARFIKHYAAGSEDQA
;
A
#
# COMPACT_ATOMS: atom_id res chain seq x y z
N MET A 1 -8.08 -2.74 -7.52
CA MET A 1 -6.62 -2.68 -7.89
C MET A 1 -6.35 -3.76 -8.91
N CYS A 2 -5.83 -3.38 -10.07
CA CYS A 2 -5.46 -4.32 -11.12
C CYS A 2 -4.27 -5.21 -10.70
N GLY A 3 -3.98 -6.20 -11.51
CA GLY A 3 -2.77 -7.00 -11.38
C GLY A 3 -2.04 -7.08 -12.71
N ILE A 4 -0.74 -6.80 -12.69
CA ILE A 4 0.16 -6.98 -13.83
C ILE A 4 1.00 -8.22 -13.61
N TRP A 5 1.33 -8.87 -14.71
CA TRP A 5 2.23 -10.01 -14.77
C TRP A 5 2.96 -10.01 -16.11
N ALA A 6 4.26 -10.09 -16.09
CA ALA A 6 5.09 -10.12 -17.28
C ALA A 6 6.25 -11.09 -17.07
N LEU A 7 6.57 -11.90 -18.10
CA LEU A 7 7.66 -12.85 -18.06
C LEU A 7 8.46 -12.79 -19.36
N PHE A 8 9.77 -12.71 -19.25
CA PHE A 8 10.73 -12.63 -20.35
C PHE A 8 11.76 -13.74 -20.21
N GLY A 9 12.21 -14.32 -21.31
CA GLY A 9 13.23 -15.37 -21.33
C GLY A 9 12.69 -16.79 -21.22
N VAL A 10 11.38 -16.99 -21.15
CA VAL A 10 10.75 -18.31 -21.11
C VAL A 10 10.05 -18.58 -22.43
N SER A 11 10.21 -19.82 -22.96
CA SER A 11 9.53 -20.20 -24.20
C SER A 11 8.01 -20.08 -24.04
N THR A 12 7.38 -19.35 -24.96
CA THR A 12 5.93 -19.11 -24.96
C THR A 12 5.11 -20.39 -25.16
N GLU A 13 5.68 -21.42 -25.80
CA GLU A 13 5.02 -22.73 -25.97
C GLU A 13 4.83 -23.49 -24.66
N SER A 14 5.56 -23.09 -23.61
CA SER A 14 5.54 -23.75 -22.31
C SER A 14 4.66 -23.04 -21.27
N ILE A 15 3.92 -21.99 -21.65
CA ILE A 15 3.09 -21.20 -20.74
C ILE A 15 1.67 -21.18 -21.27
N SER A 16 0.77 -21.95 -20.66
CA SER A 16 -0.68 -21.80 -20.82
C SER A 16 -1.24 -20.95 -19.67
N TYR A 17 -2.46 -20.43 -19.82
CA TYR A 17 -3.13 -19.72 -18.72
C TYR A 17 -3.29 -20.60 -17.48
N THR A 18 -3.65 -21.87 -17.68
CA THR A 18 -3.90 -22.84 -16.59
C THR A 18 -2.62 -23.23 -15.86
N ASP A 19 -1.48 -23.24 -16.57
CA ASP A 19 -0.18 -23.62 -16.02
C ASP A 19 0.67 -22.42 -15.60
N SER A 20 0.14 -21.20 -15.82
CA SER A 20 0.84 -19.97 -15.47
C SER A 20 0.57 -19.54 -14.03
N THR A 21 1.58 -18.99 -13.40
CA THR A 21 1.45 -18.36 -12.07
C THR A 21 0.61 -17.07 -12.10
N PHE A 22 0.27 -16.58 -13.31
CA PHE A 22 -0.62 -15.45 -13.54
C PHE A 22 -2.00 -15.63 -12.87
N ALA A 23 -2.54 -16.85 -12.88
CA ALA A 23 -3.83 -17.15 -12.25
C ALA A 23 -3.85 -16.85 -10.74
N LYS A 24 -2.70 -16.90 -10.07
CA LYS A 24 -2.57 -16.63 -8.62
C LYS A 24 -2.86 -15.17 -8.23
N ILE A 25 -2.85 -14.23 -9.19
CA ILE A 25 -3.16 -12.82 -8.93
C ILE A 25 -4.54 -12.38 -9.43
N ARG A 26 -5.38 -13.33 -9.87
CA ARG A 26 -6.70 -13.04 -10.46
C ARG A 26 -7.65 -12.27 -9.53
N HIS A 27 -7.55 -12.51 -8.23
CA HIS A 27 -8.36 -11.83 -7.21
C HIS A 27 -8.20 -10.31 -7.24
N ARG A 28 -7.08 -9.77 -7.74
CA ARG A 28 -6.87 -8.32 -7.86
C ARG A 28 -7.80 -7.67 -8.87
N GLY A 29 -8.16 -8.37 -9.93
CA GLY A 29 -8.97 -7.82 -11.02
C GLY A 29 -9.99 -8.83 -11.56
N PRO A 30 -11.15 -8.96 -10.92
CA PRO A 30 -12.15 -9.96 -11.29
C PRO A 30 -12.96 -9.60 -12.53
N ASP A 31 -12.95 -8.32 -12.97
CA ASP A 31 -13.86 -7.83 -14.03
C ASP A 31 -13.45 -8.34 -15.41
N ALA A 32 -12.15 -8.42 -15.68
CA ALA A 32 -11.62 -8.96 -16.93
C ALA A 32 -10.15 -9.41 -16.76
N TRP A 33 -9.70 -10.27 -17.66
CA TRP A 33 -8.30 -10.65 -17.73
C TRP A 33 -7.86 -10.88 -19.18
N LYS A 34 -6.57 -10.70 -19.44
CA LYS A 34 -5.96 -11.00 -20.72
C LYS A 34 -4.53 -11.49 -20.50
N ILE A 35 -4.15 -12.53 -21.22
CA ILE A 35 -2.77 -12.96 -21.39
C ILE A 35 -2.41 -12.87 -22.87
N GLN A 36 -1.25 -12.35 -23.18
CA GLN A 36 -0.80 -12.08 -24.53
C GLN A 36 0.65 -12.50 -24.69
N TYR A 37 0.93 -13.26 -25.73
CA TYR A 37 2.28 -13.51 -26.20
C TYR A 37 2.63 -12.42 -27.20
N ASP A 38 3.78 -11.80 -27.04
CA ASP A 38 4.23 -10.76 -27.98
C ASP A 38 4.94 -11.40 -29.16
N ASN A 39 4.35 -11.31 -30.36
CA ASN A 39 4.92 -11.88 -31.57
C ASN A 39 6.13 -11.07 -32.11
N LYS A 40 6.34 -9.85 -31.64
CA LYS A 40 7.43 -8.95 -32.03
C LYS A 40 8.62 -9.05 -31.08
N VAL A 41 8.43 -9.67 -29.93
CA VAL A 41 9.44 -9.88 -28.89
C VAL A 41 9.51 -11.37 -28.57
N LYS A 42 10.68 -11.95 -28.77
CA LYS A 42 10.89 -13.37 -28.51
C LYS A 42 10.78 -13.66 -27.00
N CYS A 43 10.08 -14.73 -26.64
CA CYS A 43 9.94 -15.21 -25.27
C CYS A 43 9.34 -14.18 -24.28
N ALA A 44 8.41 -13.35 -24.73
CA ALA A 44 7.67 -12.41 -23.90
C ALA A 44 6.21 -12.84 -23.73
N CYS A 45 5.76 -12.89 -22.48
CA CYS A 45 4.38 -13.16 -22.12
C CYS A 45 3.89 -12.08 -21.15
N LEU A 46 2.76 -11.44 -21.47
CA LEU A 46 2.18 -10.32 -20.75
C LEU A 46 0.77 -10.69 -20.27
N GLY A 47 0.51 -10.53 -18.97
CA GLY A 47 -0.77 -10.82 -18.34
C GLY A 47 -1.32 -9.63 -17.58
N PHE A 48 -2.63 -9.41 -17.67
CA PHE A 48 -3.33 -8.35 -16.95
C PHE A 48 -4.66 -8.83 -16.40
N VAL A 49 -4.91 -8.56 -15.12
CA VAL A 49 -6.22 -8.73 -14.49
C VAL A 49 -6.76 -7.35 -14.13
N ARG A 50 -7.99 -7.08 -14.54
CA ARG A 50 -8.59 -5.75 -14.47
C ARG A 50 -9.61 -5.66 -13.34
N LEU A 51 -9.43 -4.67 -12.47
CA LEU A 51 -10.50 -4.08 -11.67
C LEU A 51 -10.82 -2.72 -12.33
N THR A 52 -11.99 -2.62 -12.91
CA THR A 52 -12.40 -1.45 -13.67
C THR A 52 -12.77 -0.31 -12.74
N ILE A 53 -11.96 0.75 -12.72
CA ILE A 53 -12.19 1.96 -11.91
C ILE A 53 -12.51 3.15 -12.81
N ILE A 54 -11.77 3.30 -13.91
CA ILE A 54 -11.92 4.36 -14.92
C ILE A 54 -11.95 3.71 -16.29
N ASP A 55 -12.74 4.27 -17.22
CA ASP A 55 -12.93 3.82 -18.59
C ASP A 55 -13.37 2.35 -18.70
N ASN A 56 -14.65 2.12 -18.52
CA ASN A 56 -15.25 0.78 -18.60
C ASN A 56 -15.05 0.08 -19.96
N VAL A 57 -14.80 0.83 -21.03
CA VAL A 57 -14.83 0.30 -22.41
C VAL A 57 -13.42 0.04 -22.96
N TYR A 58 -12.54 1.04 -22.94
CA TYR A 58 -11.26 0.99 -23.67
C TYR A 58 -10.02 0.80 -22.80
N GLY A 59 -10.13 0.89 -21.48
CA GLY A 59 -9.01 0.80 -20.54
C GLY A 59 -8.45 -0.63 -20.33
N MET A 60 -8.68 -1.59 -21.24
CA MET A 60 -8.13 -2.94 -21.11
C MET A 60 -6.65 -2.98 -21.48
N GLN A 61 -5.90 -3.81 -20.74
CA GLN A 61 -4.46 -3.99 -20.94
C GLN A 61 -4.14 -5.49 -21.20
N PRO A 62 -3.02 -5.83 -21.82
CA PRO A 62 -1.93 -4.96 -22.32
C PRO A 62 -2.45 -3.94 -23.32
N MET A 63 -2.10 -2.64 -23.11
CA MET A 63 -2.59 -1.50 -23.89
C MET A 63 -1.57 -1.14 -24.98
N THR A 64 -2.05 -0.95 -26.21
CA THR A 64 -1.28 -0.47 -27.35
C THR A 64 -2.10 0.60 -28.03
N LEU A 65 -1.48 1.72 -28.42
CA LEU A 65 -2.13 2.83 -29.12
C LEU A 65 -1.84 2.79 -30.63
N HIS A 66 -2.74 3.34 -31.42
CA HIS A 66 -2.57 3.42 -32.88
C HIS A 66 -1.33 4.23 -33.27
N ASP A 67 -1.08 5.35 -32.57
CA ASP A 67 0.08 6.20 -32.83
C ASP A 67 1.41 5.55 -32.38
N TYR A 68 1.35 4.58 -31.45
CA TYR A 68 2.53 3.91 -30.87
C TYR A 68 2.38 2.37 -30.89
N PRO A 69 2.21 1.73 -32.07
CA PRO A 69 1.89 0.30 -32.17
C PRO A 69 3.04 -0.63 -31.75
N HIS A 70 4.21 -0.07 -31.44
CA HIS A 70 5.38 -0.79 -30.94
C HIS A 70 5.50 -0.75 -29.40
N LEU A 71 4.68 0.07 -28.72
CA LEU A 71 4.65 0.18 -27.27
C LEU A 71 3.48 -0.59 -26.70
N THR A 72 3.75 -1.46 -25.73
CA THR A 72 2.72 -2.25 -25.03
C THR A 72 2.85 -2.03 -23.52
N LEU A 73 1.81 -1.48 -22.90
CA LEU A 73 1.78 -1.08 -21.49
C LEU A 73 0.98 -2.06 -20.65
N LEU A 74 1.54 -2.42 -19.48
CA LEU A 74 0.87 -2.96 -18.32
C LEU A 74 1.04 -1.96 -17.17
N CYS A 75 -0.04 -1.50 -16.57
CA CYS A 75 -0.01 -0.60 -15.42
C CYS A 75 -1.10 -0.94 -14.40
N ASN A 76 -0.70 -1.16 -13.16
CA ASN A 76 -1.57 -1.14 -12.00
C ASN A 76 -1.40 0.22 -11.32
N GLY A 77 -2.38 1.13 -11.46
CA GLY A 77 -2.24 2.48 -10.92
C GLY A 77 -3.40 3.39 -11.20
N GLU A 78 -3.31 4.58 -10.62
CA GLU A 78 -4.20 5.73 -10.83
C GLU A 78 -3.33 6.99 -10.93
N LEU A 79 -3.44 7.72 -12.04
CA LEU A 79 -2.66 8.92 -12.34
C LEU A 79 -3.54 10.16 -12.23
N TYR A 80 -3.39 10.88 -11.14
CA TYR A 80 -4.29 11.98 -10.78
C TYR A 80 -4.11 13.22 -11.66
N ASN A 81 -2.94 13.38 -12.28
CA ASN A 81 -2.62 14.55 -13.10
C ASN A 81 -2.71 14.29 -14.62
N TYR A 82 -3.28 13.19 -15.10
CA TYR A 82 -3.28 12.80 -16.51
C TYR A 82 -3.91 13.86 -17.43
N ARG A 83 -5.01 14.51 -17.01
CA ARG A 83 -5.63 15.59 -17.78
C ARG A 83 -4.75 16.84 -17.89
N ARG A 84 -4.04 17.20 -16.79
CA ARG A 84 -3.08 18.30 -16.83
C ARG A 84 -1.91 17.99 -17.75
N LEU A 85 -1.44 16.74 -17.77
CA LEU A 85 -0.38 16.29 -18.70
C LEU A 85 -0.87 16.34 -20.15
N GLU A 86 -2.13 15.98 -20.43
CA GLU A 86 -2.76 16.10 -21.74
C GLU A 86 -2.72 17.54 -22.25
N GLU A 87 -3.17 18.49 -21.44
CA GLU A 87 -3.19 19.92 -21.78
C GLU A 87 -1.76 20.48 -21.94
N GLN A 88 -0.89 20.23 -20.96
CA GLN A 88 0.46 20.80 -20.91
C GLN A 88 1.36 20.32 -22.06
N TYR A 89 1.26 19.05 -22.42
CA TYR A 89 2.09 18.43 -23.47
C TYR A 89 1.33 18.20 -24.78
N LYS A 90 0.08 18.65 -24.88
CA LYS A 90 -0.80 18.50 -26.06
C LYS A 90 -0.90 17.04 -26.51
N LEU A 91 -1.04 16.13 -25.55
CA LEU A 91 -1.22 14.71 -25.81
C LEU A 91 -2.60 14.47 -26.44
N LYS A 92 -2.69 13.47 -27.31
CA LYS A 92 -3.95 13.10 -27.96
C LYS A 92 -4.34 11.71 -27.48
N TYR A 93 -5.13 11.63 -26.42
CA TYR A 93 -5.58 10.34 -25.88
C TYR A 93 -6.58 9.66 -26.81
N GLU A 94 -6.41 8.37 -27.00
CA GLU A 94 -7.31 7.48 -27.74
C GLU A 94 -8.38 6.90 -26.82
N THR A 95 -8.11 6.85 -25.51
CA THR A 95 -9.00 6.31 -24.47
C THR A 95 -9.32 7.36 -23.40
N ARG A 96 -10.12 6.98 -22.41
CA ARG A 96 -10.33 7.79 -21.20
C ARG A 96 -9.50 7.30 -20.02
N CYS A 97 -8.68 6.27 -20.26
CA CYS A 97 -7.88 5.65 -19.22
C CYS A 97 -6.71 6.57 -18.85
N ASP A 98 -6.60 6.87 -17.56
CA ASP A 98 -5.58 7.77 -17.01
C ASP A 98 -4.15 7.28 -17.27
N VAL A 99 -3.91 5.95 -17.27
CA VAL A 99 -2.58 5.36 -17.47
C VAL A 99 -2.06 5.48 -18.92
N GLU A 100 -2.91 5.85 -19.87
CA GLU A 100 -2.51 6.08 -21.27
C GLU A 100 -1.41 7.13 -21.37
N CYS A 101 -1.39 8.14 -20.50
CA CYS A 101 -0.38 9.19 -20.49
C CYS A 101 1.06 8.64 -20.37
N ILE A 102 1.27 7.45 -19.78
CA ILE A 102 2.59 6.80 -19.68
C ILE A 102 3.15 6.51 -21.07
N ILE A 103 2.33 5.97 -21.98
CA ILE A 103 2.77 5.64 -23.35
C ILE A 103 3.22 6.91 -24.08
N HIS A 104 2.39 7.96 -24.03
CA HIS A 104 2.69 9.24 -24.69
C HIS A 104 3.95 9.92 -24.13
N LEU A 105 4.10 9.99 -22.80
CA LEU A 105 5.27 10.62 -22.18
C LEU A 105 6.54 9.82 -22.46
N LEU A 106 6.49 8.50 -22.36
CA LEU A 106 7.65 7.66 -22.63
C LEU A 106 8.08 7.75 -24.09
N ALA A 107 7.13 7.69 -25.04
CA ALA A 107 7.40 7.79 -26.47
C ALA A 107 8.04 9.13 -26.87
N THR A 108 7.64 10.23 -26.24
CA THR A 108 8.04 11.59 -26.64
C THR A 108 9.19 12.16 -25.82
N ARG A 109 9.36 11.72 -24.56
CA ARG A 109 10.29 12.32 -23.58
C ARG A 109 11.19 11.30 -22.88
N GLY A 110 10.94 10.00 -23.03
CA GLY A 110 11.68 8.93 -22.36
C GLY A 110 11.17 8.62 -20.96
N VAL A 111 11.65 7.50 -20.41
CA VAL A 111 11.15 6.92 -19.15
C VAL A 111 11.42 7.81 -17.93
N GLU A 112 12.60 8.41 -17.85
CA GLU A 112 12.99 9.25 -16.70
C GLU A 112 12.08 10.49 -16.56
N PHE A 113 11.87 11.21 -17.67
CA PHE A 113 10.93 12.31 -17.72
C PHE A 113 9.50 11.84 -17.35
N CYS A 114 9.08 10.72 -17.91
CA CYS A 114 7.76 10.15 -17.62
C CYS A 114 7.56 9.97 -16.11
N VAL A 115 8.38 9.16 -15.44
CA VAL A 115 8.20 8.85 -14.01
C VAL A 115 8.32 10.06 -13.10
N GLN A 116 9.13 11.07 -13.46
CA GLN A 116 9.28 12.31 -12.68
C GLN A 116 8.04 13.22 -12.75
N HIS A 117 7.22 13.10 -13.80
CA HIS A 117 6.07 13.99 -14.02
C HIS A 117 4.72 13.34 -13.66
N LEU A 118 4.70 12.05 -13.31
CA LEU A 118 3.48 11.38 -12.86
C LEU A 118 3.13 11.75 -11.42
N ASP A 119 1.93 12.26 -11.22
CA ASP A 119 1.30 12.43 -9.88
C ASP A 119 0.25 11.32 -9.72
N GLY A 120 0.59 10.29 -8.98
CA GLY A 120 -0.28 9.13 -8.82
C GLY A 120 0.35 8.02 -8.00
N VAL A 121 -0.35 6.91 -7.97
CA VAL A 121 0.13 5.63 -7.44
C VAL A 121 0.18 4.63 -8.56
N PHE A 122 1.34 4.04 -8.83
CA PHE A 122 1.52 3.21 -10.02
C PHE A 122 2.64 2.18 -9.90
N ALA A 123 2.45 1.11 -10.62
CA ALA A 123 3.50 0.17 -10.99
C ALA A 123 3.26 -0.23 -12.45
N PHE A 124 4.26 -0.07 -13.32
CA PHE A 124 4.09 -0.38 -14.73
C PHE A 124 5.26 -1.17 -15.31
N VAL A 125 4.94 -1.94 -16.34
CA VAL A 125 5.89 -2.57 -17.27
C VAL A 125 5.48 -2.15 -18.67
N LEU A 126 6.39 -1.54 -19.43
CA LEU A 126 6.17 -1.13 -20.82
C LEU A 126 7.20 -1.80 -21.71
N VAL A 127 6.73 -2.49 -22.75
CA VAL A 127 7.56 -3.15 -23.76
C VAL A 127 7.61 -2.30 -25.00
N ASP A 128 8.82 -1.97 -25.46
CA ASP A 128 9.10 -1.37 -26.77
C ASP A 128 9.65 -2.45 -27.71
N SER A 129 8.79 -2.96 -28.56
CA SER A 129 9.15 -4.01 -29.53
C SER A 129 10.06 -3.52 -30.66
N LYS A 130 10.12 -2.20 -30.92
CA LYS A 130 11.01 -1.60 -31.93
C LYS A 130 12.41 -1.43 -31.37
N ALA A 131 12.56 -0.88 -30.17
CA ALA A 131 13.84 -0.71 -29.52
C ALA A 131 14.34 -2.01 -28.83
N GLN A 132 13.51 -3.06 -28.75
CA GLN A 132 13.78 -4.29 -28.00
C GLN A 132 14.13 -3.99 -26.54
N ARG A 133 13.27 -3.17 -25.87
CA ARG A 133 13.45 -2.68 -24.51
C ARG A 133 12.25 -2.98 -23.63
N VAL A 134 12.50 -3.13 -22.34
CA VAL A 134 11.47 -3.13 -21.30
C VAL A 134 11.76 -2.00 -20.34
N TYR A 135 10.76 -1.18 -20.09
CA TYR A 135 10.79 -0.11 -19.10
C TYR A 135 9.88 -0.47 -17.93
N VAL A 136 10.37 -0.27 -16.73
CA VAL A 136 9.66 -0.60 -15.50
C VAL A 136 9.70 0.62 -14.58
N GLY A 137 8.58 0.96 -13.93
CA GLY A 137 8.54 2.07 -12.99
C GLY A 137 7.57 1.80 -11.85
N ARG A 138 7.89 2.33 -10.67
CA ARG A 138 7.07 2.21 -9.46
C ARG A 138 6.97 3.54 -8.73
N ASP A 139 5.80 3.86 -8.19
CA ASP A 139 5.53 5.09 -7.47
C ASP A 139 6.46 5.32 -6.26
N PRO A 140 6.62 6.58 -5.82
CA PRO A 140 7.59 6.98 -4.79
C PRO A 140 7.49 6.26 -3.45
N PHE A 141 6.30 5.84 -3.02
CA PHE A 141 6.09 5.13 -1.76
C PHE A 141 5.85 3.63 -1.95
N GLY A 142 5.75 3.17 -3.21
CA GLY A 142 5.41 1.78 -3.53
C GLY A 142 3.99 1.40 -3.10
N VAL A 143 3.06 2.37 -3.12
CA VAL A 143 1.63 2.15 -2.83
C VAL A 143 1.07 1.06 -3.74
N ARG A 144 1.45 1.08 -5.02
CA ARG A 144 1.17 -0.05 -5.91
C ARG A 144 2.33 -1.04 -5.84
N PRO A 145 2.04 -2.30 -5.51
CA PRO A 145 3.08 -3.31 -5.39
C PRO A 145 3.62 -3.71 -6.74
N LEU A 146 4.91 -4.01 -6.76
CA LEU A 146 5.61 -4.61 -7.89
C LEU A 146 6.73 -5.51 -7.38
N PHE A 147 6.73 -6.75 -7.82
CA PHE A 147 7.78 -7.73 -7.54
C PHE A 147 8.53 -8.04 -8.81
N ARG A 148 9.82 -8.30 -8.66
CA ARG A 148 10.72 -8.69 -9.73
C ARG A 148 11.29 -10.07 -9.45
N LEU A 149 11.21 -10.97 -10.43
CA LEU A 149 12.01 -12.18 -10.51
C LEU A 149 13.25 -11.91 -11.34
N SER A 150 14.40 -12.30 -10.84
CA SER A 150 15.67 -12.26 -11.57
C SER A 150 16.36 -13.61 -11.46
N SER A 151 16.94 -14.10 -12.57
CA SER A 151 17.70 -15.34 -12.61
C SER A 151 19.06 -15.15 -13.28
N ASP A 152 20.01 -16.05 -12.97
CA ASP A 152 21.33 -16.10 -13.60
C ASP A 152 21.30 -16.67 -15.03
N VAL A 153 20.16 -17.21 -15.46
CA VAL A 153 19.93 -17.69 -16.83
C VAL A 153 19.22 -16.66 -17.73
N GLY A 154 19.08 -15.40 -17.26
CA GLY A 154 18.51 -14.30 -18.05
C GLY A 154 16.99 -14.28 -18.14
N ILE A 155 16.28 -15.06 -17.29
CA ILE A 155 14.84 -14.97 -17.12
C ILE A 155 14.54 -13.81 -16.16
N VAL A 156 13.64 -12.91 -16.57
CA VAL A 156 13.17 -11.77 -15.78
C VAL A 156 11.65 -11.78 -15.77
N GLY A 157 11.06 -11.58 -14.59
CA GLY A 157 9.60 -11.49 -14.44
C GLY A 157 9.19 -10.31 -13.58
N PHE A 158 7.97 -9.82 -13.79
CA PHE A 158 7.34 -8.78 -12.99
C PHE A 158 5.92 -9.18 -12.64
N SER A 159 5.52 -8.96 -11.40
CA SER A 159 4.15 -9.22 -10.95
C SER A 159 3.75 -8.26 -9.85
N SER A 160 2.46 -7.94 -9.77
CA SER A 160 1.89 -7.17 -8.65
C SER A 160 2.02 -7.89 -7.31
N GLU A 161 2.13 -9.22 -7.31
CA GLU A 161 2.31 -10.02 -6.10
C GLU A 161 3.38 -11.09 -6.31
N ALA A 162 4.17 -11.39 -5.27
CA ALA A 162 5.25 -12.36 -5.34
C ALA A 162 4.77 -13.76 -5.77
N LYS A 163 3.56 -14.17 -5.30
CA LYS A 163 2.97 -15.47 -5.68
C LYS A 163 2.79 -15.66 -7.18
N GLY A 164 2.67 -14.55 -7.93
CA GLY A 164 2.64 -14.57 -9.39
C GLY A 164 3.98 -14.93 -10.05
N LEU A 165 5.06 -14.96 -9.28
CA LEU A 165 6.43 -15.28 -9.75
C LEU A 165 6.99 -16.53 -9.08
N MET A 166 6.25 -17.16 -8.16
CA MET A 166 6.65 -18.41 -7.53
C MET A 166 6.37 -19.61 -8.45
N ASP A 167 6.90 -20.78 -8.10
CA ASP A 167 6.71 -22.04 -8.83
C ASP A 167 7.22 -22.05 -10.29
N LEU A 168 8.14 -21.15 -10.61
CA LEU A 168 8.82 -21.07 -11.90
C LEU A 168 10.16 -21.83 -11.91
N SER A 169 10.51 -22.53 -10.83
CA SER A 169 11.80 -23.23 -10.69
C SER A 169 12.07 -24.23 -11.81
N SER A 170 11.05 -24.94 -12.32
CA SER A 170 11.17 -25.85 -13.45
C SER A 170 11.57 -25.16 -14.76
N LYS A 171 11.37 -23.84 -14.87
CA LYS A 171 11.75 -23.02 -16.02
C LYS A 171 13.18 -22.47 -15.91
N MET A 172 13.80 -22.58 -14.74
CA MET A 172 15.12 -22.00 -14.45
C MET A 172 16.28 -22.94 -14.82
N ASN A 173 16.01 -24.16 -15.31
CA ASN A 173 17.03 -25.14 -15.71
C ASN A 173 18.15 -25.34 -14.67
N GLY A 174 17.79 -25.30 -13.37
CA GLY A 174 18.75 -25.40 -12.25
C GLY A 174 19.48 -24.09 -11.91
N GLY A 175 19.26 -23.00 -12.63
CA GLY A 175 19.81 -21.67 -12.33
C GLY A 175 19.29 -21.10 -11.01
N ARG A 176 20.09 -20.23 -10.39
CA ARG A 176 19.67 -19.48 -9.20
C ARG A 176 18.72 -18.36 -9.60
N TRP A 177 17.76 -18.11 -8.74
CA TRP A 177 16.75 -17.07 -8.94
C TRP A 177 16.31 -16.48 -7.60
N LYS A 178 15.80 -15.25 -7.65
CA LYS A 178 15.22 -14.55 -6.51
C LYS A 178 13.97 -13.79 -6.92
N VAL A 179 13.05 -13.64 -5.96
CA VAL A 179 11.89 -12.74 -6.06
C VAL A 179 12.04 -11.68 -4.98
N GLU A 180 12.06 -10.43 -5.41
CA GLU A 180 12.20 -9.27 -4.52
C GLU A 180 11.22 -8.18 -4.87
N GLN A 181 10.91 -7.27 -3.95
CA GLN A 181 10.15 -6.08 -4.30
C GLN A 181 10.98 -5.17 -5.22
N PHE A 182 10.38 -4.71 -6.33
CA PHE A 182 10.97 -3.63 -7.11
C PHE A 182 10.96 -2.34 -6.29
N PRO A 183 12.08 -1.61 -6.18
CA PRO A 183 12.20 -0.51 -5.23
C PRO A 183 11.26 0.66 -5.58
N PRO A 184 10.59 1.28 -4.58
CA PRO A 184 9.79 2.49 -4.77
C PRO A 184 10.63 3.67 -5.25
N GLY A 185 10.01 4.56 -6.03
CA GLY A 185 10.69 5.75 -6.56
C GLY A 185 11.83 5.43 -7.53
N HIS A 186 11.82 4.23 -8.13
CA HIS A 186 12.80 3.80 -9.13
C HIS A 186 12.15 3.47 -10.46
N PHE A 187 12.97 3.57 -11.51
CA PHE A 187 12.68 2.96 -12.80
C PHE A 187 13.87 2.10 -13.24
N ALA A 188 13.59 1.14 -14.12
CA ALA A 188 14.62 0.28 -14.72
C ALA A 188 14.40 0.12 -16.22
N GLU A 189 15.50 -0.13 -16.95
CA GLU A 189 15.50 -0.46 -18.36
C GLU A 189 16.21 -1.79 -18.57
N TYR A 190 15.60 -2.65 -19.38
CA TYR A 190 16.14 -3.93 -19.76
C TYR A 190 16.30 -4.02 -21.27
N GLN A 191 17.37 -4.66 -21.73
CA GLN A 191 17.53 -5.10 -23.11
C GLN A 191 16.89 -6.46 -23.29
N LEU A 192 16.05 -6.61 -24.30
CA LEU A 192 15.60 -7.90 -24.78
C LEU A 192 16.59 -8.45 -25.79
N ASN A 193 17.16 -9.60 -25.52
CA ASN A 193 18.21 -10.21 -26.32
C ASN A 193 17.61 -11.07 -27.45
N LYS A 194 18.41 -11.36 -28.47
CA LYS A 194 17.97 -12.16 -29.62
C LYS A 194 17.59 -13.60 -29.27
N ASP A 195 18.11 -14.14 -28.17
CA ASP A 195 17.76 -15.45 -27.63
C ASP A 195 16.45 -15.44 -26.81
N GLY A 196 15.92 -14.26 -26.52
CA GLY A 196 14.70 -14.02 -25.76
C GLY A 196 14.95 -13.69 -24.30
N THR A 197 16.19 -13.79 -23.80
CA THR A 197 16.56 -13.39 -22.43
C THR A 197 16.47 -11.87 -22.25
N ALA A 198 16.47 -11.40 -21.00
CA ALA A 198 16.48 -9.98 -20.67
C ALA A 198 17.69 -9.62 -19.80
N THR A 199 18.35 -8.52 -20.13
CA THR A 199 19.52 -8.01 -19.40
C THR A 199 19.23 -6.62 -18.84
N LEU A 200 19.44 -6.42 -17.55
CA LEU A 200 19.32 -5.11 -16.91
C LEU A 200 20.40 -4.17 -17.45
N LEU A 201 19.99 -3.02 -17.98
CA LEU A 201 20.90 -1.98 -18.47
C LEU A 201 21.13 -0.89 -17.43
N ARG A 202 20.06 -0.42 -16.80
CA ARG A 202 20.11 0.53 -15.68
C ARG A 202 18.91 0.39 -14.77
N GLU A 203 19.14 0.67 -13.51
CA GLU A 203 18.11 0.92 -12.49
C GLU A 203 18.48 2.23 -11.78
N GLN A 204 17.55 3.15 -11.69
CA GLN A 204 17.81 4.49 -11.18
C GLN A 204 16.69 4.98 -10.30
N ARG A 205 17.05 5.58 -9.17
CA ARG A 205 16.12 6.34 -8.32
C ARG A 205 15.76 7.65 -9.01
N TYR A 206 14.47 7.91 -9.23
CA TYR A 206 13.98 9.15 -9.81
C TYR A 206 13.36 10.09 -8.76
N TYR A 207 13.05 9.57 -7.57
CA TYR A 207 12.47 10.35 -6.49
C TYR A 207 13.09 10.00 -5.14
N THR A 208 13.34 11.02 -4.33
CA THR A 208 13.79 10.89 -2.93
C THR A 208 12.73 11.52 -2.03
N ILE A 209 12.28 10.77 -1.00
CA ILE A 209 11.27 11.23 -0.06
C ILE A 209 11.73 12.53 0.62
N GLY A 210 10.83 13.50 0.71
CA GLY A 210 11.11 14.83 1.24
C GLY A 210 11.61 15.85 0.21
N THR A 211 11.91 15.43 -1.04
CA THR A 211 12.24 16.37 -2.11
C THR A 211 11.00 16.82 -2.89
N PRO A 212 10.97 18.05 -3.44
CA PRO A 212 9.87 18.49 -4.28
C PRO A 212 9.73 17.64 -5.55
N PRO A 213 8.54 17.14 -5.90
CA PRO A 213 8.33 16.49 -7.17
C PRO A 213 8.42 17.46 -8.35
N ALA A 214 8.85 16.99 -9.51
CA ALA A 214 9.09 17.82 -10.70
C ALA A 214 7.83 18.55 -11.21
N PHE A 215 6.64 18.02 -10.92
CA PHE A 215 5.35 18.62 -11.31
C PHE A 215 4.80 19.64 -10.30
N GLN A 216 5.47 19.86 -9.17
CA GLN A 216 4.98 20.72 -8.11
C GLN A 216 5.25 22.19 -8.41
N THR A 217 4.20 23.02 -8.28
CA THR A 217 4.36 24.43 -8.09
C THR A 217 4.74 24.66 -6.63
N LEU A 218 5.88 25.26 -6.35
CA LEU A 218 6.30 25.60 -4.99
C LEU A 218 5.19 26.38 -4.30
N VAL A 219 4.78 25.93 -3.12
CA VAL A 219 3.97 26.76 -2.21
C VAL A 219 4.93 27.81 -1.68
N PRO A 220 4.72 29.11 -1.95
CA PRO A 220 5.62 30.15 -1.44
C PRO A 220 5.66 30.09 0.09
N TYR A 221 6.83 29.89 0.64
CA TYR A 221 7.07 30.10 2.07
C TYR A 221 7.17 31.62 2.31
N SER A 222 6.03 32.26 2.52
CA SER A 222 6.03 33.53 3.20
C SER A 222 5.88 33.21 4.69
N GLU A 223 6.87 33.50 5.47
CA GLU A 223 6.91 33.39 6.93
C GLU A 223 6.23 32.13 7.54
N LEU A 224 7.00 31.31 8.27
CA LEU A 224 6.51 30.12 9.00
C LEU A 224 5.69 30.55 10.24
N ASN A 225 4.59 31.29 10.02
CA ASN A 225 3.66 31.55 11.11
C ASN A 225 2.67 30.38 11.24
N GLU A 226 2.13 30.21 12.43
CA GLU A 226 1.24 29.12 12.76
C GLU A 226 -0.05 29.12 11.91
N VAL A 227 -0.61 30.29 11.65
CA VAL A 227 -1.87 30.45 10.89
C VAL A 227 -1.71 29.93 9.47
N ASP A 228 -0.66 30.34 8.78
CA ASP A 228 -0.39 29.92 7.39
C ASP A 228 0.00 28.44 7.34
N THR A 229 0.76 27.95 8.31
CA THR A 229 1.12 26.55 8.42
C THR A 229 -0.13 25.66 8.55
N HIS A 230 -1.04 26.01 9.46
CA HIS A 230 -2.30 25.30 9.64
C HIS A 230 -3.19 25.39 8.39
N ALA A 231 -3.27 26.54 7.74
CA ALA A 231 -4.03 26.72 6.50
C ALA A 231 -3.48 25.85 5.37
N ASN A 232 -2.14 25.79 5.21
CA ASN A 232 -1.49 24.97 4.19
C ASN A 232 -1.69 23.46 4.46
N ILE A 233 -1.58 23.02 5.71
CA ILE A 233 -1.88 21.64 6.13
C ILE A 233 -3.30 21.26 5.70
N ARG A 234 -4.30 22.07 6.03
CA ARG A 234 -5.70 21.83 5.63
C ARG A 234 -5.87 21.79 4.12
N LYS A 235 -5.31 22.78 3.41
CA LYS A 235 -5.43 22.92 1.95
C LYS A 235 -4.83 21.71 1.22
N LEU A 236 -3.62 21.31 1.60
CA LEU A 236 -2.90 20.23 0.92
C LEU A 236 -3.52 18.85 1.21
N LEU A 237 -3.93 18.57 2.46
CA LEU A 237 -4.63 17.32 2.77
C LEU A 237 -6.01 17.27 2.08
N THR A 238 -6.73 18.38 2.03
CA THR A 238 -7.99 18.48 1.27
C THR A 238 -7.77 18.19 -0.21
N SER A 239 -6.75 18.80 -0.82
CA SER A 239 -6.36 18.53 -2.21
C SER A 239 -5.96 17.07 -2.45
N ALA A 240 -5.25 16.47 -1.51
CA ALA A 240 -4.87 15.05 -1.57
C ALA A 240 -6.08 14.11 -1.60
N VAL A 241 -7.13 14.42 -0.82
CA VAL A 241 -8.39 13.67 -0.87
C VAL A 241 -9.14 13.97 -2.16
N GLN A 242 -9.23 15.26 -2.56
CA GLN A 242 -10.00 15.71 -3.72
C GLN A 242 -9.56 15.07 -5.03
N LYS A 243 -8.26 15.07 -5.33
CA LYS A 243 -7.76 14.48 -6.58
C LYS A 243 -7.97 12.96 -6.66
N ARG A 244 -8.19 12.30 -5.52
CA ARG A 244 -8.49 10.87 -5.44
C ARG A 244 -9.99 10.53 -5.55
N LEU A 245 -10.86 11.51 -5.83
CA LEU A 245 -12.30 11.26 -6.07
C LEU A 245 -12.59 10.68 -7.46
N MET A 246 -11.61 10.70 -8.38
CA MET A 246 -11.77 10.17 -9.73
C MET A 246 -12.06 8.66 -9.72
N ALA A 247 -13.31 8.26 -9.93
CA ALA A 247 -13.74 6.87 -10.03
C ALA A 247 -15.12 6.80 -10.69
N GLU A 248 -15.34 5.78 -11.51
CA GLU A 248 -16.65 5.38 -12.04
C GLU A 248 -17.34 4.33 -11.14
N ARG A 249 -16.64 3.87 -10.08
CA ARG A 249 -17.12 2.91 -9.08
C ARG A 249 -17.46 3.63 -7.77
N ARG A 250 -18.33 2.99 -6.97
CA ARG A 250 -18.73 3.55 -5.68
C ARG A 250 -17.54 3.66 -4.73
N ILE A 251 -17.45 4.82 -4.08
CA ILE A 251 -16.42 5.20 -3.12
C ILE A 251 -16.95 5.04 -1.70
N GLY A 252 -16.11 4.51 -0.80
CA GLY A 252 -16.32 4.46 0.64
C GLY A 252 -15.00 4.72 1.39
N CYS A 253 -15.01 4.50 2.70
CA CYS A 253 -13.82 4.67 3.54
C CYS A 253 -13.80 3.70 4.72
N PHE A 254 -12.60 3.32 5.15
CA PHE A 254 -12.40 2.72 6.45
C PHE A 254 -12.43 3.80 7.53
N LEU A 255 -13.13 3.54 8.63
CA LEU A 255 -13.34 4.49 9.72
C LEU A 255 -13.16 3.78 11.06
N SER A 256 -11.98 3.86 11.66
CA SER A 256 -11.71 3.32 13.01
C SER A 256 -12.09 4.25 14.15
N GLY A 257 -12.44 5.51 13.85
CA GLY A 257 -12.65 6.55 14.86
C GLY A 257 -11.35 7.12 15.46
N GLY A 258 -10.17 6.67 14.96
CA GLY A 258 -8.89 7.33 15.18
C GLY A 258 -8.78 8.60 14.34
N LEU A 259 -7.83 9.49 14.68
CA LEU A 259 -7.64 10.79 14.03
C LEU A 259 -7.57 10.68 12.50
N ASP A 260 -6.69 9.81 12.01
CA ASP A 260 -6.31 9.73 10.59
C ASP A 260 -7.47 9.30 9.71
N SER A 261 -8.10 8.17 10.06
CA SER A 261 -9.28 7.67 9.35
C SER A 261 -10.45 8.65 9.43
N SER A 262 -10.61 9.33 10.57
CA SER A 262 -11.68 10.32 10.77
C SER A 262 -11.46 11.58 9.92
N LEU A 263 -10.24 12.12 9.84
CA LEU A 263 -9.91 13.26 8.97
C LEU A 263 -10.14 12.93 7.50
N VAL A 264 -9.65 11.78 7.04
CA VAL A 264 -9.86 11.34 5.65
C VAL A 264 -11.34 11.15 5.35
N SER A 265 -12.10 10.49 6.24
CA SER A 265 -13.53 10.24 6.04
C SER A 265 -14.34 11.53 6.04
N ALA A 266 -14.03 12.47 6.94
CA ALA A 266 -14.72 13.75 7.01
C ALA A 266 -14.47 14.62 5.77
N LEU A 267 -13.21 14.71 5.31
CA LEU A 267 -12.86 15.39 4.07
C LEU A 267 -13.50 14.72 2.86
N LEU A 268 -13.49 13.39 2.81
CA LEU A 268 -14.12 12.62 1.73
C LEU A 268 -15.63 12.91 1.63
N VAL A 269 -16.37 12.85 2.73
CA VAL A 269 -17.81 13.09 2.75
C VAL A 269 -18.11 14.53 2.34
N LYS A 270 -17.34 15.50 2.86
CA LYS A 270 -17.47 16.92 2.48
C LYS A 270 -17.26 17.13 0.98
N LEU A 271 -16.14 16.64 0.45
CA LEU A 271 -15.78 16.83 -0.96
C LEU A 271 -16.69 16.04 -1.91
N ALA A 272 -17.16 14.87 -1.51
CA ALA A 272 -18.15 14.09 -2.27
C ALA A 272 -19.48 14.87 -2.43
N LYS A 273 -19.91 15.57 -1.36
CA LYS A 273 -21.08 16.44 -1.40
C LYS A 273 -20.86 17.66 -2.31
N GLU A 274 -19.72 18.31 -2.20
CA GLU A 274 -19.32 19.44 -3.06
C GLU A 274 -19.23 19.04 -4.54
N ALA A 275 -18.75 17.82 -4.84
CA ALA A 275 -18.69 17.25 -6.19
C ALA A 275 -20.03 16.68 -6.67
N ASN A 276 -21.12 16.79 -5.90
CA ASN A 276 -22.44 16.24 -6.22
C ASN A 276 -22.42 14.74 -6.55
N ILE A 277 -21.63 13.96 -5.84
CA ILE A 277 -21.62 12.49 -5.97
C ILE A 277 -23.04 11.98 -5.61
N PRO A 278 -23.70 11.16 -6.47
CA PRO A 278 -25.14 10.88 -6.39
C PRO A 278 -25.52 9.84 -5.31
N TYR A 279 -24.60 9.53 -4.36
CA TYR A 279 -24.82 8.57 -3.29
C TYR A 279 -24.14 9.02 -2.00
N LYS A 280 -24.61 8.52 -0.86
CA LYS A 280 -23.91 8.69 0.41
C LYS A 280 -22.65 7.85 0.43
N ILE A 281 -21.56 8.43 0.93
CA ILE A 281 -20.31 7.69 1.18
C ILE A 281 -20.56 6.66 2.27
N GLN A 282 -20.20 5.41 1.99
CA GLN A 282 -20.21 4.32 2.97
C GLN A 282 -18.94 4.36 3.80
N SER A 283 -19.08 4.28 5.11
CA SER A 283 -17.97 4.15 6.06
C SER A 283 -18.04 2.82 6.78
N PHE A 284 -16.89 2.20 7.00
CA PHE A 284 -16.80 0.84 7.52
C PHE A 284 -15.89 0.81 8.75
N ALA A 285 -16.42 0.26 9.85
CA ALA A 285 -15.68 -0.01 11.08
C ALA A 285 -15.75 -1.49 11.42
N ILE A 286 -14.72 -2.02 12.09
CA ILE A 286 -14.67 -3.41 12.52
C ILE A 286 -14.20 -3.50 13.97
N GLY A 287 -14.78 -4.42 14.75
CA GLY A 287 -14.38 -4.67 16.12
C GLY A 287 -14.96 -5.94 16.71
N MET A 288 -14.41 -6.37 17.84
CA MET A 288 -14.94 -7.48 18.63
C MET A 288 -15.99 -6.93 19.61
N GLY A 289 -17.26 -6.94 19.20
CA GLY A 289 -18.35 -6.34 19.98
C GLY A 289 -18.28 -4.81 20.03
N GLU A 290 -18.64 -4.20 21.14
CA GLU A 290 -18.55 -2.74 21.35
C GLU A 290 -17.12 -2.32 21.77
N SER A 291 -16.18 -2.43 20.83
CA SER A 291 -14.81 -1.98 21.05
C SER A 291 -14.73 -0.44 21.10
N PRO A 292 -13.66 0.13 21.69
CA PRO A 292 -13.46 1.59 21.71
C PRO A 292 -13.48 2.22 20.31
N ASP A 293 -12.94 1.54 19.31
CA ASP A 293 -12.92 2.00 17.94
C ASP A 293 -14.31 2.03 17.30
N ILE A 294 -15.14 1.01 17.52
CA ILE A 294 -16.55 0.99 17.05
C ILE A 294 -17.32 2.18 17.63
N LEU A 295 -17.18 2.45 18.94
CA LEU A 295 -17.88 3.56 19.60
C LEU A 295 -17.41 4.93 19.07
N ALA A 296 -16.11 5.09 18.81
CA ALA A 296 -15.56 6.32 18.24
C ALA A 296 -15.97 6.48 16.77
N ALA A 297 -15.90 5.42 15.97
CA ALA A 297 -16.31 5.43 14.56
C ALA A 297 -17.78 5.81 14.40
N ARG A 298 -18.67 5.28 15.25
CA ARG A 298 -20.10 5.60 15.27
C ARG A 298 -20.35 7.10 15.48
N ARG A 299 -19.61 7.73 16.42
CA ARG A 299 -19.70 9.18 16.68
C ARG A 299 -19.25 10.01 15.47
N VAL A 300 -18.14 9.62 14.85
CA VAL A 300 -17.65 10.30 13.63
C VAL A 300 -18.66 10.14 12.51
N ALA A 301 -19.14 8.93 12.24
CA ALA A 301 -20.09 8.64 11.17
C ALA A 301 -21.38 9.47 11.31
N GLN A 302 -21.91 9.61 12.54
CA GLN A 302 -23.05 10.47 12.84
C GLN A 302 -22.74 11.93 12.54
N HIS A 303 -21.58 12.44 12.95
CA HIS A 303 -21.17 13.83 12.74
C HIS A 303 -21.02 14.18 11.26
N ILE A 304 -20.35 13.32 10.46
CA ILE A 304 -20.12 13.56 9.04
C ILE A 304 -21.29 13.17 8.14
N GLY A 305 -22.24 12.38 8.65
CA GLY A 305 -23.45 11.94 7.92
C GLY A 305 -23.18 10.85 6.88
N SER A 306 -22.20 9.98 7.11
CA SER A 306 -21.93 8.81 6.24
C SER A 306 -22.96 7.70 6.44
N GLU A 307 -23.06 6.77 5.46
CA GLU A 307 -23.78 5.51 5.58
C GLU A 307 -22.84 4.51 6.29
N HIS A 308 -23.03 4.32 7.61
CA HIS A 308 -22.08 3.60 8.44
C HIS A 308 -22.40 2.12 8.57
N HIS A 309 -21.39 1.28 8.41
CA HIS A 309 -21.44 -0.17 8.60
C HIS A 309 -20.49 -0.57 9.72
N GLU A 310 -21.03 -1.25 10.73
CA GLU A 310 -20.28 -1.83 11.82
C GLU A 310 -20.17 -3.35 11.61
N VAL A 311 -18.95 -3.85 11.56
CA VAL A 311 -18.65 -5.26 11.33
C VAL A 311 -18.14 -5.87 12.62
N SER A 312 -18.80 -6.92 13.09
CA SER A 312 -18.31 -7.68 14.25
C SER A 312 -17.58 -8.94 13.78
N PHE A 313 -16.55 -9.34 14.51
CA PHE A 313 -15.85 -10.60 14.31
C PHE A 313 -15.54 -11.29 15.65
N SER A 314 -15.34 -12.59 15.59
CA SER A 314 -15.08 -13.47 16.73
C SER A 314 -13.66 -14.06 16.70
N PRO A 315 -13.18 -14.68 17.80
CA PRO A 315 -11.95 -15.47 17.79
C PRO A 315 -11.95 -16.59 16.75
N GLU A 316 -13.09 -17.20 16.48
CA GLU A 316 -13.25 -18.23 15.44
C GLU A 316 -13.03 -17.67 14.05
N ASP A 317 -13.52 -16.46 13.76
CA ASP A 317 -13.25 -15.77 12.49
C ASP A 317 -11.75 -15.53 12.30
N VAL A 318 -11.02 -15.13 13.36
CA VAL A 318 -9.56 -14.96 13.33
C VAL A 318 -8.88 -16.28 12.97
N SER A 319 -9.24 -17.37 13.65
CA SER A 319 -8.65 -18.69 13.41
C SER A 319 -8.85 -19.18 11.98
N GLN A 320 -10.03 -18.92 11.40
CA GLN A 320 -10.37 -19.32 10.05
C GLN A 320 -9.62 -18.57 8.94
N VAL A 321 -9.21 -17.31 9.18
CA VAL A 321 -8.59 -16.48 8.13
C VAL A 321 -7.10 -16.29 8.30
N LEU A 322 -6.50 -16.69 9.42
CA LEU A 322 -5.11 -16.37 9.74
C LEU A 322 -4.12 -16.88 8.67
N ASP A 323 -4.30 -18.09 8.19
CA ASP A 323 -3.46 -18.69 7.14
C ASP A 323 -3.62 -17.92 5.82
N ASP A 324 -4.85 -17.60 5.43
CA ASP A 324 -5.14 -16.81 4.23
C ASP A 324 -4.56 -15.41 4.29
N VAL A 325 -4.56 -14.80 5.48
CA VAL A 325 -3.93 -13.49 5.72
C VAL A 325 -2.44 -13.57 5.46
N ILE A 326 -1.73 -14.55 6.06
CA ILE A 326 -0.27 -14.72 5.88
C ILE A 326 0.07 -14.95 4.41
N VAL A 327 -0.67 -15.84 3.73
CA VAL A 327 -0.48 -16.13 2.30
C VAL A 327 -0.77 -14.90 1.43
N SER A 328 -1.78 -14.12 1.78
CA SER A 328 -2.11 -12.89 1.04
C SER A 328 -1.05 -11.82 1.21
N LEU A 329 -0.52 -11.65 2.42
CA LEU A 329 0.49 -10.64 2.76
C LEU A 329 1.85 -10.91 2.13
N GLU A 330 2.21 -12.19 1.90
CA GLU A 330 3.54 -12.58 1.41
C GLU A 330 4.68 -12.21 2.37
N THR A 331 4.37 -12.17 3.68
CA THR A 331 5.30 -11.89 4.78
C THR A 331 4.89 -12.63 6.05
N ALA A 332 5.86 -12.89 6.93
CA ALA A 332 5.65 -13.43 8.28
C ALA A 332 5.97 -12.39 9.38
N ASP A 333 6.01 -11.10 9.03
CA ASP A 333 6.20 -10.02 10.00
C ASP A 333 5.01 -9.96 10.98
N ILE A 334 5.31 -10.03 12.29
CA ILE A 334 4.30 -10.14 13.34
C ILE A 334 3.35 -8.94 13.32
N THR A 335 3.91 -7.72 13.25
CA THR A 335 3.11 -6.48 13.28
C THR A 335 2.18 -6.43 12.08
N THR A 336 2.72 -6.71 10.91
CA THR A 336 1.96 -6.70 9.65
C THR A 336 0.84 -7.72 9.67
N VAL A 337 1.09 -8.96 10.12
CA VAL A 337 0.04 -10.01 10.19
C VAL A 337 -1.04 -9.65 11.20
N ARG A 338 -0.68 -9.28 12.44
CA ARG A 338 -1.67 -8.91 13.48
C ARG A 338 -2.59 -7.79 13.02
N ALA A 339 -2.01 -6.71 12.47
CA ALA A 339 -2.77 -5.57 11.99
C ALA A 339 -3.63 -5.87 10.75
N SER A 340 -3.32 -6.95 10.04
CA SER A 340 -4.03 -7.32 8.80
C SER A 340 -5.32 -8.09 9.02
N VAL A 341 -5.45 -8.84 10.11
CA VAL A 341 -6.62 -9.71 10.34
C VAL A 341 -7.93 -8.93 10.26
N GLY A 342 -8.05 -7.84 11.03
CA GLY A 342 -9.24 -6.99 11.01
C GLY A 342 -9.48 -6.36 9.64
N MET A 343 -8.43 -5.89 8.98
CA MET A 343 -8.54 -5.25 7.66
C MET A 343 -8.92 -6.25 6.55
N PHE A 344 -8.47 -7.49 6.65
CA PHE A 344 -8.87 -8.58 5.75
C PHE A 344 -10.36 -8.93 5.92
N LEU A 345 -10.83 -9.07 7.17
CA LEU A 345 -12.22 -9.37 7.50
C LEU A 345 -13.18 -8.26 7.04
N ILE A 346 -12.87 -6.98 7.32
CA ILE A 346 -13.69 -5.86 6.89
C ILE A 346 -13.71 -5.73 5.36
N SER A 347 -12.60 -5.99 4.69
CA SER A 347 -12.54 -5.98 3.22
C SER A 347 -13.39 -7.08 2.62
N ARG A 348 -13.41 -8.28 3.22
CA ARG A 348 -14.32 -9.38 2.85
C ARG A 348 -15.79 -8.96 2.99
N TYR A 349 -16.14 -8.28 4.10
CA TYR A 349 -17.49 -7.76 4.33
C TYR A 349 -17.89 -6.73 3.25
N VAL A 350 -17.05 -5.73 2.99
CA VAL A 350 -17.32 -4.71 1.97
C VAL A 350 -17.61 -5.35 0.62
N LYS A 351 -16.80 -6.32 0.20
CA LYS A 351 -16.95 -7.01 -1.07
C LYS A 351 -18.24 -7.82 -1.16
N THR A 352 -18.64 -8.49 -0.07
CA THR A 352 -19.76 -9.43 -0.09
C THR A 352 -21.12 -8.80 0.21
N HIS A 353 -21.14 -7.67 0.92
CA HIS A 353 -22.39 -7.04 1.40
C HIS A 353 -22.67 -5.66 0.79
N THR A 354 -21.75 -5.11 0.02
CA THR A 354 -21.93 -3.76 -0.57
C THR A 354 -21.46 -3.71 -2.03
N ASN A 355 -21.75 -2.59 -2.68
CA ASN A 355 -21.25 -2.29 -4.03
C ASN A 355 -20.07 -1.30 -4.03
N THR A 356 -19.52 -0.98 -2.87
CA THR A 356 -18.32 -0.16 -2.74
C THR A 356 -17.12 -0.93 -3.29
N THR A 357 -16.33 -0.26 -4.11
CA THR A 357 -15.13 -0.84 -4.74
C THR A 357 -13.88 -0.05 -4.39
N VAL A 358 -14.00 1.26 -4.24
CA VAL A 358 -12.89 2.17 -3.92
C VAL A 358 -13.00 2.57 -2.45
N LEU A 359 -11.92 2.40 -1.69
CA LEU A 359 -11.86 2.68 -0.26
C LEU A 359 -10.76 3.68 0.06
N PHE A 360 -11.10 4.70 0.85
CA PHE A 360 -10.14 5.63 1.41
C PHE A 360 -9.68 5.16 2.79
N SER A 361 -8.40 5.35 3.09
CA SER A 361 -7.79 5.00 4.38
C SER A 361 -6.83 6.07 4.87
N GLY A 362 -6.58 6.07 6.18
CA GLY A 362 -5.63 6.96 6.85
C GLY A 362 -4.17 6.47 6.85
N GLU A 363 -3.84 5.42 6.12
CA GLU A 363 -2.48 4.86 6.07
C GLU A 363 -1.44 5.89 5.62
N GLY A 364 -0.24 5.84 6.22
CA GLY A 364 0.85 6.78 5.99
C GLY A 364 0.88 7.97 6.94
N ALA A 365 -0.19 8.18 7.72
CA ALA A 365 -0.27 9.30 8.65
C ALA A 365 0.66 9.14 9.86
N ASP A 366 0.80 7.94 10.39
CA ASP A 366 1.65 7.66 11.56
C ASP A 366 3.14 7.82 11.21
N GLU A 367 3.55 7.37 10.04
CA GLU A 367 4.92 7.50 9.54
C GLU A 367 5.29 8.95 9.29
N LEU A 368 4.40 9.69 8.63
CA LEU A 368 4.63 11.07 8.24
C LEU A 368 4.60 12.02 9.45
N ALA A 369 3.56 11.90 10.27
CA ALA A 369 3.26 12.85 11.33
C ALA A 369 3.66 12.35 12.74
N GLN A 370 4.57 11.34 12.80
CA GLN A 370 5.12 10.82 14.06
C GLN A 370 4.03 10.35 15.04
N GLY A 371 3.10 9.55 14.53
CA GLY A 371 1.93 9.13 15.28
C GLY A 371 2.14 7.88 16.14
N TYR A 372 3.23 7.15 15.98
CA TYR A 372 3.56 6.02 16.82
C TYR A 372 4.04 6.48 18.19
N ILE A 373 3.58 5.82 19.25
CA ILE A 373 3.83 6.22 20.65
C ILE A 373 5.33 6.30 20.96
N TYR A 374 6.13 5.42 20.38
CA TYR A 374 7.58 5.40 20.61
C TYR A 374 8.33 6.66 20.10
N PHE A 375 7.70 7.52 19.28
CA PHE A 375 8.29 8.82 18.94
C PHE A 375 8.45 9.75 20.13
N ARG A 376 7.77 9.49 21.24
CA ARG A 376 7.98 10.20 22.53
C ARG A 376 9.36 9.92 23.12
N ASP A 377 9.99 8.79 22.77
CA ASP A 377 11.31 8.36 23.20
C ASP A 377 12.42 8.81 22.24
N ALA A 378 12.09 9.57 21.19
CA ALA A 378 13.06 10.08 20.25
C ALA A 378 14.06 11.02 20.97
N PRO A 379 15.40 10.84 20.81
CA PRO A 379 16.40 11.62 21.52
C PRO A 379 16.34 13.12 21.18
N ASN A 380 15.96 13.46 19.96
CA ASN A 380 15.78 14.82 19.47
C ASN A 380 14.94 14.85 18.18
N SER A 381 14.61 16.06 17.72
CA SER A 381 13.78 16.28 16.53
C SER A 381 14.41 15.77 15.22
N ALA A 382 15.74 15.84 15.11
CA ALA A 382 16.46 15.37 13.92
C ALA A 382 16.37 13.83 13.80
N GLU A 383 16.56 13.09 14.90
CA GLU A 383 16.39 11.63 14.93
C GLU A 383 14.94 11.22 14.63
N ALA A 384 13.96 11.93 15.20
CA ALA A 384 12.55 11.71 14.89
C ALA A 384 12.25 11.94 13.39
N HIS A 385 12.85 12.98 12.79
CA HIS A 385 12.74 13.21 11.34
C HIS A 385 13.33 12.07 10.51
N GLN A 386 14.54 11.62 10.86
CA GLN A 386 15.18 10.50 10.15
C GLN A 386 14.34 9.20 10.25
N GLU A 387 13.71 8.98 11.39
CA GLU A 387 12.81 7.84 11.56
C GLU A 387 11.56 7.95 10.69
N SER A 388 10.96 9.15 10.57
CA SER A 388 9.86 9.38 9.61
C SER A 388 10.26 9.06 8.18
N LEU A 389 11.46 9.48 7.75
CA LEU A 389 11.98 9.17 6.40
C LEU A 389 12.20 7.66 6.21
N ARG A 390 12.74 6.95 7.22
CA ARG A 390 12.91 5.51 7.19
C ARG A 390 11.57 4.78 7.07
N LEU A 391 10.60 5.13 7.91
CA LEU A 391 9.26 4.53 7.91
C LEU A 391 8.55 4.73 6.57
N LEU A 392 8.56 5.95 6.03
CA LEU A 392 7.98 6.24 4.72
C LEU A 392 8.72 5.49 3.59
N GLY A 393 10.04 5.35 3.70
CA GLY A 393 10.85 4.57 2.75
C GLY A 393 10.52 3.08 2.76
N ASP A 394 10.17 2.56 3.92
CA ASP A 394 9.87 1.14 4.13
C ASP A 394 8.36 0.81 4.17
N ILE A 395 7.48 1.81 4.04
CA ILE A 395 6.02 1.62 4.17
C ILE A 395 5.49 0.51 3.26
N HIS A 396 6.09 0.34 2.09
CA HIS A 396 5.75 -0.69 1.12
C HIS A 396 6.06 -2.12 1.58
N LYS A 397 6.81 -2.30 2.66
CA LYS A 397 7.15 -3.61 3.26
C LYS A 397 6.21 -4.00 4.39
N TYR A 398 5.54 -3.02 5.02
CA TYR A 398 4.74 -3.19 6.22
C TYR A 398 3.31 -2.63 6.05
N ASP A 399 3.02 -1.42 6.52
CA ASP A 399 1.65 -0.89 6.51
C ASP A 399 1.09 -0.67 5.10
N GLY A 400 1.89 -0.22 4.16
CA GLY A 400 1.50 -0.12 2.75
C GLY A 400 1.25 -1.48 2.11
N LEU A 401 2.10 -2.48 2.43
CA LEU A 401 1.90 -3.86 1.98
C LEU A 401 0.59 -4.44 2.54
N ARG A 402 0.39 -4.31 3.85
CA ARG A 402 -0.82 -4.73 4.55
C ARG A 402 -2.07 -4.16 3.89
N ALA A 403 -2.07 -2.85 3.70
CA ALA A 403 -3.21 -2.12 3.17
C ALA A 403 -3.57 -2.55 1.74
N ASP A 404 -2.58 -2.73 0.85
CA ASP A 404 -2.80 -3.27 -0.50
C ASP A 404 -3.28 -4.72 -0.46
N ARG A 405 -2.59 -5.60 0.27
CA ARG A 405 -2.87 -7.04 0.23
C ARG A 405 -4.25 -7.41 0.77
N THR A 406 -4.65 -6.82 1.89
CA THR A 406 -5.94 -7.12 2.53
C THR A 406 -7.13 -6.63 1.71
N THR A 407 -7.00 -5.52 1.01
CA THR A 407 -8.05 -4.98 0.13
C THR A 407 -8.06 -5.69 -1.22
N ALA A 408 -6.89 -5.92 -1.82
CA ALA A 408 -6.78 -6.60 -3.11
C ALA A 408 -7.22 -8.06 -3.05
N ALA A 409 -7.01 -8.76 -1.93
CA ALA A 409 -7.52 -10.12 -1.72
C ALA A 409 -9.04 -10.23 -1.94
N HIS A 410 -9.76 -9.12 -1.75
CA HIS A 410 -11.20 -9.01 -1.93
C HIS A 410 -11.60 -8.11 -3.12
N SER A 411 -10.69 -7.88 -4.07
CA SER A 411 -10.97 -7.10 -5.28
C SER A 411 -11.47 -5.68 -4.98
N LEU A 412 -10.84 -5.01 -4.02
CA LEU A 412 -11.12 -3.62 -3.66
C LEU A 412 -9.91 -2.74 -3.98
N GLU A 413 -10.13 -1.46 -4.27
CA GLU A 413 -9.07 -0.48 -4.47
C GLU A 413 -8.91 0.43 -3.27
N LEU A 414 -7.68 0.48 -2.73
CA LEU A 414 -7.33 1.38 -1.65
C LEU A 414 -6.74 2.70 -2.14
N ARG A 415 -7.14 3.80 -1.50
CA ARG A 415 -6.61 5.16 -1.69
C ARG A 415 -6.12 5.74 -0.38
N VAL A 416 -4.88 6.26 -0.40
CA VAL A 416 -4.14 6.69 0.79
C VAL A 416 -3.71 8.17 0.65
N PRO A 417 -4.57 9.13 1.00
CA PRO A 417 -4.30 10.55 0.83
C PRO A 417 -3.07 11.06 1.60
N PHE A 418 -2.73 10.45 2.74
CA PHE A 418 -1.54 10.83 3.52
C PHE A 418 -0.21 10.54 2.80
N LEU A 419 -0.22 9.64 1.80
CA LEU A 419 0.93 9.38 0.92
C LEU A 419 0.87 10.21 -0.39
N ASP A 420 0.22 11.36 -0.35
CA ASP A 420 0.27 12.33 -1.43
C ASP A 420 1.61 13.04 -1.48
N LEU A 421 2.23 13.16 -2.67
CA LEU A 421 3.57 13.71 -2.80
C LEU A 421 3.68 15.17 -2.36
N GLN A 422 2.71 16.02 -2.74
CA GLN A 422 2.73 17.44 -2.38
C GLN A 422 2.49 17.64 -0.89
N TRP A 423 1.53 16.89 -0.34
CA TRP A 423 1.23 16.89 1.08
C TRP A 423 2.44 16.41 1.91
N THR A 424 3.02 15.26 1.55
CA THR A 424 4.14 14.65 2.26
C THR A 424 5.38 15.57 2.22
N GLN A 425 5.70 16.09 1.04
CA GLN A 425 6.84 16.99 0.87
C GLN A 425 6.67 18.27 1.72
N TYR A 426 5.49 18.90 1.69
CA TYR A 426 5.23 20.08 2.51
C TYR A 426 5.38 19.76 4.00
N TYR A 427 4.74 18.68 4.48
CA TYR A 427 4.77 18.34 5.90
C TYR A 427 6.20 18.03 6.38
N LEU A 428 6.99 17.31 5.59
CA LEU A 428 8.39 17.01 5.89
C LEU A 428 9.30 18.24 5.82
N SER A 429 8.96 19.27 5.07
CA SER A 429 9.73 20.52 4.97
C SER A 429 9.54 21.47 6.16
N LEU A 430 8.51 21.23 6.98
CA LEU A 430 8.31 22.00 8.20
C LEU A 430 9.42 21.69 9.23
N PRO A 431 9.78 22.65 10.12
CA PRO A 431 10.74 22.42 11.17
C PRO A 431 10.45 21.12 11.94
N ALA A 432 11.48 20.34 12.19
CA ALA A 432 11.33 19.02 12.81
C ALA A 432 10.70 19.10 14.21
N GLU A 433 10.99 20.17 14.93
CA GLU A 433 10.50 20.47 16.28
C GLU A 433 8.96 20.60 16.32
N LEU A 434 8.37 21.19 15.27
CA LEU A 434 6.91 21.37 15.18
C LEU A 434 6.17 20.05 14.94
N ARG A 435 6.85 19.04 14.41
CA ARG A 435 6.25 17.75 14.02
C ARG A 435 6.30 16.70 15.12
N GLN A 436 7.13 16.92 16.16
CA GLN A 436 7.23 16.03 17.30
C GLN A 436 5.93 15.99 18.12
N PRO A 437 5.67 14.89 18.87
CA PRO A 437 4.65 14.88 19.91
C PRO A 437 4.84 16.05 20.88
N GLN A 438 3.78 16.77 21.19
CA GLN A 438 3.78 17.91 22.14
C GLN A 438 2.80 17.66 23.26
N MET A 439 3.16 18.02 24.50
CA MET A 439 2.33 17.84 25.70
C MET A 439 1.80 16.40 25.86
N GLY A 440 2.60 15.41 25.48
CA GLY A 440 2.20 14.00 25.51
C GLY A 440 1.17 13.59 24.45
N VAL A 441 0.93 14.41 23.42
CA VAL A 441 -0.04 14.14 22.34
C VAL A 441 0.69 13.97 21.02
N GLU A 442 0.49 12.83 20.37
CA GLU A 442 1.00 12.54 19.04
C GLU A 442 0.25 13.36 17.99
N LYS A 443 0.95 13.68 16.88
CA LYS A 443 0.39 14.45 15.75
C LYS A 443 -0.19 15.80 16.16
N HIS A 444 0.38 16.44 17.20
CA HIS A 444 -0.15 17.69 17.75
C HIS A 444 -0.33 18.77 16.68
N LEU A 445 0.64 18.96 15.80
CA LEU A 445 0.56 19.92 14.69
C LEU A 445 -0.61 19.63 13.75
N LEU A 446 -0.84 18.36 13.39
CA LEU A 446 -1.96 17.96 12.54
C LEU A 446 -3.31 18.21 13.22
N ARG A 447 -3.42 17.87 14.51
CA ARG A 447 -4.63 18.10 15.32
C ARG A 447 -4.93 19.61 15.43
N SER A 448 -3.92 20.41 15.77
CA SER A 448 -4.03 21.87 15.86
C SER A 448 -4.47 22.51 14.56
N ALA A 449 -3.99 22.03 13.43
CA ALA A 449 -4.39 22.52 12.12
C ALA A 449 -5.89 22.36 11.85
N PHE A 450 -6.54 21.34 12.40
CA PHE A 450 -7.98 21.12 12.23
C PHE A 450 -8.83 21.53 13.46
N ASN A 451 -8.20 22.08 14.50
CA ASN A 451 -8.91 22.57 15.67
C ASN A 451 -9.87 23.72 15.31
N ASN A 452 -11.04 23.76 15.93
CA ASN A 452 -12.10 24.77 15.70
C ASN A 452 -12.60 24.87 14.25
N THR A 453 -12.36 23.85 13.40
CA THR A 453 -12.88 23.83 12.01
C THR A 453 -14.28 23.24 11.90
N GLY A 454 -14.78 22.56 12.93
CA GLY A 454 -16.03 21.80 12.90
C GLY A 454 -15.99 20.55 12.02
N LEU A 455 -14.83 20.19 11.47
CA LEU A 455 -14.67 19.01 10.61
C LEU A 455 -14.84 17.70 11.41
N LEU A 456 -14.33 17.66 12.64
CA LEU A 456 -14.47 16.55 13.58
C LEU A 456 -14.91 17.07 14.95
N PRO A 457 -15.61 16.24 15.76
CA PRO A 457 -15.82 16.53 17.18
C PRO A 457 -14.50 16.61 17.94
N ASP A 458 -14.40 17.50 18.95
CA ASP A 458 -13.16 17.72 19.71
C ASP A 458 -12.69 16.45 20.43
N ASN A 459 -13.60 15.64 20.97
CA ASN A 459 -13.27 14.38 21.64
C ASN A 459 -12.76 13.28 20.69
N ILE A 460 -12.88 13.47 19.38
CA ILE A 460 -12.26 12.63 18.34
C ILE A 460 -10.95 13.27 17.88
N LEU A 461 -10.97 14.58 17.61
CA LEU A 461 -9.78 15.31 17.18
C LEU A 461 -8.61 15.17 18.17
N TRP A 462 -8.92 15.14 19.48
CA TRP A 462 -7.95 15.04 20.56
C TRP A 462 -7.93 13.66 21.25
N ARG A 463 -8.59 12.64 20.68
CA ARG A 463 -8.58 11.27 21.19
C ARG A 463 -7.13 10.74 21.26
N HIS A 464 -6.79 10.08 22.38
CA HIS A 464 -5.50 9.38 22.52
C HIS A 464 -5.30 8.31 21.45
N LYS A 465 -4.05 8.09 21.06
CA LYS A 465 -3.68 7.07 20.07
C LYS A 465 -3.84 5.67 20.66
N GLU A 466 -4.57 4.83 19.95
CA GLU A 466 -4.62 3.39 20.15
C GLU A 466 -4.07 2.67 18.93
N ALA A 467 -3.37 1.55 19.11
CA ALA A 467 -2.96 0.70 18.01
C ALA A 467 -4.19 -0.02 17.43
N PHE A 468 -4.26 -0.18 16.12
CA PHE A 468 -5.41 -0.81 15.46
C PHE A 468 -5.72 -2.21 16.02
N SER A 469 -4.69 -3.04 16.27
CA SER A 469 -4.85 -4.37 16.87
C SER A 469 -5.46 -4.37 18.28
N ASP A 470 -5.37 -3.25 18.99
CA ASP A 470 -5.93 -3.08 20.35
C ASP A 470 -7.29 -2.38 20.29
N GLY A 471 -7.46 -1.36 19.45
CA GLY A 471 -8.71 -0.64 19.25
C GLY A 471 -9.87 -1.49 18.74
N VAL A 472 -9.58 -2.53 17.94
CA VAL A 472 -10.59 -3.49 17.45
C VAL A 472 -10.90 -4.61 18.44
N ALA A 473 -10.11 -4.75 19.51
CA ALA A 473 -10.26 -5.81 20.50
C ALA A 473 -11.44 -5.58 21.44
N SER A 474 -11.97 -6.65 22.01
CA SER A 474 -12.96 -6.52 23.08
C SER A 474 -12.28 -6.07 24.39
N ILE A 475 -13.07 -5.44 25.28
CA ILE A 475 -12.61 -5.09 26.64
C ILE A 475 -12.11 -6.32 27.42
N LYS A 476 -12.62 -7.51 27.08
CA LYS A 476 -12.32 -8.77 27.80
C LYS A 476 -11.13 -9.55 27.25
N LYS A 477 -10.85 -9.47 25.94
CA LYS A 477 -9.79 -10.26 25.30
C LYS A 477 -9.23 -9.52 24.08
N SER A 478 -7.93 -9.29 24.07
CA SER A 478 -7.26 -8.62 22.96
C SER A 478 -7.07 -9.56 21.76
N LEU A 479 -6.94 -9.02 20.55
CA LEU A 479 -6.59 -9.79 19.35
C LEU A 479 -5.25 -10.54 19.55
N PHE A 480 -4.30 -9.92 20.25
CA PHE A 480 -3.04 -10.58 20.64
C PHE A 480 -3.31 -11.87 21.41
N GLN A 481 -4.12 -11.83 22.48
CA GLN A 481 -4.42 -13.04 23.27
C GLN A 481 -5.15 -14.11 22.45
N VAL A 482 -6.05 -13.69 21.56
CA VAL A 482 -6.74 -14.62 20.65
C VAL A 482 -5.74 -15.36 19.78
N ILE A 483 -4.77 -14.64 19.19
CA ILE A 483 -3.74 -15.24 18.34
C ILE A 483 -2.82 -16.14 19.17
N GLN A 484 -2.39 -15.71 20.38
CA GLN A 484 -1.57 -16.58 21.26
C GLN A 484 -2.28 -17.91 21.55
N ASP A 485 -3.57 -17.88 21.89
CA ASP A 485 -4.32 -19.12 22.14
C ASP A 485 -4.39 -20.02 20.90
N ILE A 486 -4.56 -19.44 19.70
CA ILE A 486 -4.59 -20.19 18.44
C ILE A 486 -3.25 -20.88 18.15
N VAL A 487 -2.13 -20.21 18.39
CA VAL A 487 -0.81 -20.74 18.02
C VAL A 487 -0.21 -21.65 19.09
N GLU A 488 -0.66 -21.55 20.35
CA GLU A 488 -0.16 -22.39 21.46
C GLU A 488 -0.33 -23.88 21.15
N ASP A 489 -1.47 -24.27 20.63
CA ASP A 489 -1.79 -25.64 20.26
C ASP A 489 -1.14 -26.11 18.94
N LYS A 490 -0.66 -25.15 18.11
CA LYS A 490 -0.13 -25.44 16.78
C LYS A 490 1.40 -25.57 16.74
N VAL A 491 2.11 -24.98 17.72
CA VAL A 491 3.58 -24.96 17.75
C VAL A 491 4.08 -25.50 19.10
N SER A 492 4.82 -26.62 19.05
CA SER A 492 5.45 -27.18 20.25
C SER A 492 6.70 -26.38 20.67
N ASP A 493 7.06 -26.46 21.96
CA ASP A 493 8.28 -25.82 22.46
C ASP A 493 9.55 -26.41 21.82
N GLU A 494 9.50 -27.69 21.45
CA GLU A 494 10.61 -28.37 20.76
C GLU A 494 10.78 -27.81 19.34
N ALA A 495 9.70 -27.54 18.63
CA ALA A 495 9.73 -26.92 17.31
C ALA A 495 10.35 -25.51 17.39
N LEU A 496 9.93 -24.71 18.36
CA LEU A 496 10.47 -23.36 18.57
C LEU A 496 11.97 -23.38 18.90
N LYS A 497 12.46 -24.33 19.70
CA LYS A 497 13.91 -24.49 19.97
C LYS A 497 14.74 -24.75 18.72
N GLN A 498 14.14 -25.32 17.68
CA GLN A 498 14.78 -25.61 16.40
C GLN A 498 14.67 -24.43 15.40
N ALA A 499 14.04 -23.32 15.78
CA ALA A 499 13.77 -22.19 14.87
C ALA A 499 15.03 -21.65 14.20
N ALA A 500 16.13 -21.48 14.95
CA ALA A 500 17.38 -20.95 14.40
C ALA A 500 18.01 -21.87 13.33
N THR A 501 17.83 -23.18 13.46
CA THR A 501 18.32 -24.15 12.47
C THR A 501 17.40 -24.19 11.23
N ARG A 502 16.08 -24.15 11.43
CA ARG A 502 15.11 -24.18 10.32
C ARG A 502 15.02 -22.86 9.56
N PHE A 503 15.09 -21.75 10.28
CA PHE A 503 14.86 -20.40 9.76
C PHE A 503 15.96 -19.44 10.22
N PRO A 504 17.19 -19.55 9.68
CA PRO A 504 18.33 -18.74 10.13
C PRO A 504 18.17 -17.25 9.85
N HIS A 505 17.46 -16.89 8.77
CA HIS A 505 17.14 -15.49 8.45
C HIS A 505 15.83 -15.08 9.12
N CYS A 506 15.80 -13.94 9.79
CA CYS A 506 14.63 -13.48 10.58
C CYS A 506 14.11 -14.61 11.47
N THR A 507 14.98 -15.16 12.32
CA THR A 507 14.68 -16.32 13.18
C THR A 507 13.50 -16.03 14.09
N PRO A 508 12.42 -16.83 14.05
CA PRO A 508 11.30 -16.69 14.95
C PRO A 508 11.71 -16.90 16.42
N THR A 509 11.27 -16.00 17.30
CA THR A 509 11.55 -16.07 18.76
C THR A 509 10.31 -16.41 19.59
N THR A 510 9.13 -16.42 18.98
CA THR A 510 7.84 -16.76 19.62
C THR A 510 7.11 -17.83 18.82
N LYS A 511 6.17 -18.56 19.45
CA LYS A 511 5.33 -19.54 18.76
C LYS A 511 4.53 -18.90 17.63
N GLU A 512 4.07 -17.67 17.83
CA GLU A 512 3.36 -16.90 16.80
C GLU A 512 4.24 -16.63 15.58
N ALA A 513 5.44 -16.06 15.80
CA ALA A 513 6.39 -15.81 14.71
C ALA A 513 6.77 -17.11 13.98
N PHE A 514 6.91 -18.21 14.72
CA PHE A 514 7.24 -19.53 14.17
C PHE A 514 6.10 -20.04 13.29
N TYR A 515 4.86 -19.97 13.76
CA TYR A 515 3.68 -20.37 12.99
C TYR A 515 3.55 -19.57 11.68
N TYR A 516 3.68 -18.24 11.76
CA TYR A 516 3.64 -17.38 10.57
C TYR A 516 4.75 -17.76 9.58
N ARG A 517 5.95 -18.03 10.09
CA ARG A 517 7.08 -18.43 9.25
C ARG A 517 6.86 -19.79 8.60
N GLU A 518 6.27 -20.76 9.25
CA GLU A 518 5.95 -22.06 8.64
C GLU A 518 4.97 -21.91 7.46
N ILE A 519 3.90 -21.11 7.62
CA ILE A 519 2.97 -20.84 6.54
C ILE A 519 3.67 -20.11 5.38
N PHE A 520 4.49 -19.10 5.70
CA PHE A 520 5.26 -18.37 4.70
C PHE A 520 6.18 -19.31 3.89
N GLU A 521 6.98 -20.14 4.55
CA GLU A 521 7.91 -21.05 3.88
C GLU A 521 7.22 -22.09 2.99
N LYS A 522 6.02 -22.51 3.36
CA LYS A 522 5.23 -23.43 2.55
C LYS A 522 4.87 -22.84 1.17
N HIS A 523 4.67 -21.51 1.10
CA HIS A 523 4.22 -20.82 -0.11
C HIS A 523 5.33 -20.02 -0.81
N TYR A 524 6.35 -19.57 -0.07
CA TYR A 524 7.42 -18.67 -0.53
C TYR A 524 8.81 -19.21 -0.18
N GLY A 525 8.94 -20.52 -0.04
CA GLY A 525 10.16 -21.18 0.39
C GLY A 525 11.40 -20.75 -0.40
N GLY A 526 12.50 -20.50 0.32
CA GLY A 526 13.77 -20.05 -0.24
C GLY A 526 13.81 -18.58 -0.66
N GLN A 527 12.74 -17.78 -0.41
CA GLN A 527 12.69 -16.36 -0.78
C GLN A 527 12.65 -15.42 0.43
N ALA A 528 12.80 -15.94 1.65
CA ALA A 528 12.65 -15.15 2.87
C ALA A 528 13.62 -13.95 2.94
N GLU A 529 14.90 -14.13 2.54
CA GLU A 529 15.90 -13.06 2.56
C GLU A 529 15.53 -11.87 1.65
N TRP A 530 14.74 -12.13 0.59
CA TRP A 530 14.34 -11.13 -0.39
C TRP A 530 12.98 -10.52 -0.12
N LEU A 531 12.03 -11.31 0.43
CA LEU A 531 10.66 -10.86 0.70
C LEU A 531 10.51 -10.26 2.10
N MET A 532 11.34 -10.69 3.07
CA MET A 532 11.32 -10.21 4.46
C MET A 532 12.73 -9.77 4.88
N PRO A 533 13.20 -8.61 4.49
CA PRO A 533 14.59 -8.19 4.79
C PRO A 533 14.86 -8.08 6.30
N TYR A 534 13.87 -7.71 7.10
CA TYR A 534 13.92 -7.67 8.56
C TYR A 534 12.50 -7.60 9.15
N PHE A 535 12.32 -7.90 10.42
CA PHE A 535 11.07 -7.69 11.14
C PHE A 535 10.94 -6.23 11.58
N TRP A 536 9.73 -5.68 11.48
CA TRP A 536 9.46 -4.34 11.97
C TRP A 536 9.54 -4.29 13.50
N MET A 537 10.32 -3.34 14.02
CA MET A 537 10.45 -3.07 15.44
C MET A 537 10.44 -1.55 15.70
N PRO A 538 9.84 -1.10 16.83
CA PRO A 538 9.92 0.28 17.25
C PRO A 538 11.37 0.66 17.57
N LYS A 539 11.76 1.90 17.26
CA LYS A 539 13.10 2.43 17.54
C LYS A 539 13.17 2.99 18.96
N TRP A 540 14.35 3.13 19.52
CA TRP A 540 14.67 3.74 20.84
C TRP A 540 14.09 3.05 22.07
N ILE A 541 13.44 1.94 21.94
CA ILE A 541 12.94 1.13 23.06
C ILE A 541 13.43 -0.30 22.94
N ASP A 542 13.77 -0.89 24.11
CA ASP A 542 14.22 -2.27 24.18
C ASP A 542 13.02 -3.17 24.48
N VAL A 543 12.40 -3.69 23.42
CA VAL A 543 11.27 -4.59 23.49
C VAL A 543 11.47 -5.78 22.56
N THR A 544 10.98 -6.94 22.96
CA THR A 544 11.04 -8.17 22.17
C THR A 544 9.81 -8.42 21.31
N ASP A 545 8.71 -7.74 21.63
CA ASP A 545 7.45 -7.76 20.86
C ASP A 545 7.15 -6.35 20.35
N PRO A 546 6.80 -6.20 19.05
CA PRO A 546 6.58 -4.88 18.44
C PRO A 546 5.30 -4.17 18.87
N SER A 547 4.43 -4.83 19.67
CA SER A 547 3.14 -4.25 20.03
C SER A 547 3.27 -3.06 20.99
N ALA A 548 2.45 -2.02 20.75
CA ALA A 548 2.45 -0.80 21.54
C ALA A 548 2.19 -1.03 23.04
N ARG A 549 1.48 -2.11 23.40
CA ARG A 549 1.16 -2.48 24.78
C ARG A 549 2.37 -2.71 25.69
N PHE A 550 3.54 -3.01 25.13
CA PHE A 550 4.80 -3.17 25.85
C PHE A 550 5.57 -1.86 26.03
N ILE A 551 5.03 -0.76 25.50
CA ILE A 551 5.64 0.58 25.60
C ILE A 551 5.13 1.27 26.86
N LYS A 552 6.03 1.80 27.71
CA LYS A 552 5.71 2.44 28.99
C LYS A 552 4.63 3.52 28.88
N HIS A 553 4.69 4.34 27.84
CA HIS A 553 3.75 5.45 27.62
C HIS A 553 2.31 4.98 27.25
N TYR A 554 2.15 3.73 26.81
CA TYR A 554 0.84 3.16 26.51
C TYR A 554 0.07 2.80 27.78
N ALA A 555 0.77 2.26 28.80
CA ALA A 555 0.17 1.90 30.08
C ALA A 555 -0.28 3.13 30.89
N ALA A 556 0.48 4.24 30.82
CA ALA A 556 0.14 5.48 31.55
C ALA A 556 -1.15 6.17 31.04
N GLY A 557 -1.54 5.96 29.78
CA GLY A 557 -2.79 6.51 29.24
C GLY A 557 -4.05 5.73 29.64
N SER A 558 -3.92 4.52 30.18
CA SER A 558 -5.04 3.68 30.62
C SER A 558 -5.45 3.92 32.10
N GLU A 559 -4.58 4.53 32.92
CA GLU A 559 -4.87 4.82 34.33
C GLU A 559 -5.69 6.10 34.55
N ASP A 560 -5.66 7.05 33.59
CA ASP A 560 -6.42 8.30 33.66
C ASP A 560 -7.90 8.16 33.22
N GLN A 561 -8.38 6.95 32.90
CA GLN A 561 -9.77 6.66 32.49
C GLN A 561 -10.53 5.75 33.46
N ALA A 562 -10.02 5.49 34.68
CA ALA A 562 -10.71 4.73 35.73
C ALA A 562 -11.50 5.61 36.71
#